data_e9c4968be9df2851c0465f93ed4f6deb
#
_entry.id   e9c4968be9df2851c0465f93ed4f6deb
#
_cell.length_a   1.000
_cell.length_b   1.000
_cell.length_c   1.000
_cell.angle_alpha   90.00
_cell.angle_beta   90.00
_cell.angle_gamma   90.00
#
_symmetry.space_group_name_H-M   'P 1'
#
loop_
_entity.id
_entity.type
_entity.pdbx_description
1 polymer ?
#
loop_
_entity_poly.entity_id
_entity_poly.type
_entity_poly.pdbx_seq_one_letter_code
_entity_poly.pdbx_strand_id
1 'polypeptide(L)'
;MSTIEVRVASKHNEADGICSYELVPTGGGALPAFEAGAHVDVHLPGKLVRQYSLCNPPTENHRYQIGVLRDAGSRGGSEAMHDHIDVGSVLTISAPKNHFPLVEAKRTLLLAGGIGVTPILAMAETLASKGAAFEMHYCARSPDKAAFKKRLGESHLCDLVHFHYDSGDAAQQLDMAALLANPQPDTHLYVCGPQGFIEYVLGTAKAQGWPASQLHVEYFSAAAVDTTGDQPFDVKLASSGKVFTVPPGTTVIKVLAEAGVEIPYSCEEGVCGTCLTRVIEGVPDHRDMYLTEEEQAANDQFTPCCSRSKTKVLVLDL
;
A
#
# COMPACT_ATOMS: atom_id res chain seq x y z
N MET A 1 -8.12 15.18 -10.52
CA MET A 1 -6.71 14.71 -10.45
C MET A 1 -6.23 14.49 -11.87
N SER A 2 -4.97 14.85 -12.21
CA SER A 2 -4.43 14.59 -13.56
C SER A 2 -4.17 13.11 -13.73
N THR A 3 -4.66 12.53 -14.82
CA THR A 3 -4.42 11.15 -15.22
C THR A 3 -3.40 11.10 -16.35
N ILE A 4 -2.72 9.98 -16.48
CA ILE A 4 -1.67 9.72 -17.46
C ILE A 4 -2.04 8.47 -18.24
N GLU A 5 -2.00 8.52 -19.56
CA GLU A 5 -2.13 7.32 -20.38
C GLU A 5 -0.77 6.66 -20.57
N VAL A 6 -0.71 5.37 -20.23
CA VAL A 6 0.47 4.53 -20.38
C VAL A 6 0.14 3.28 -21.18
N ARG A 7 1.14 2.74 -21.86
CA ARG A 7 1.04 1.47 -22.58
C ARG A 7 1.88 0.42 -21.87
N VAL A 8 1.36 -0.77 -21.72
CA VAL A 8 2.12 -1.93 -21.23
C VAL A 8 3.16 -2.32 -22.29
N ALA A 9 4.43 -2.09 -21.97
CA ALA A 9 5.55 -2.42 -22.84
C ALA A 9 6.01 -3.86 -22.66
N SER A 10 5.93 -4.39 -21.43
CA SER A 10 6.23 -5.79 -21.12
C SER A 10 5.39 -6.32 -19.97
N LYS A 11 5.17 -7.62 -19.94
CA LYS A 11 4.50 -8.38 -18.88
C LYS A 11 5.34 -9.63 -18.63
N HIS A 12 5.85 -9.80 -17.42
CA HIS A 12 6.69 -10.95 -17.07
C HIS A 12 6.10 -11.70 -15.87
N ASN A 13 6.18 -13.02 -15.92
CA ASN A 13 5.89 -13.85 -14.76
C ASN A 13 7.12 -13.87 -13.83
N GLU A 14 7.00 -13.21 -12.69
CA GLU A 14 8.09 -13.07 -11.71
C GLU A 14 8.13 -14.24 -10.73
N ALA A 15 6.95 -14.74 -10.37
CA ALA A 15 6.77 -15.85 -9.43
C ALA A 15 5.38 -16.48 -9.64
N ASP A 16 5.09 -17.59 -8.98
CA ASP A 16 3.78 -18.22 -9.07
C ASP A 16 2.69 -17.27 -8.55
N GLY A 17 1.81 -16.87 -9.46
CA GLY A 17 0.73 -15.91 -9.23
C GLY A 17 1.18 -14.45 -9.20
N ILE A 18 2.43 -14.10 -9.56
CA ILE A 18 2.89 -12.72 -9.58
C ILE A 18 3.43 -12.34 -10.95
N CYS A 19 2.85 -11.30 -11.55
CA CYS A 19 3.35 -10.71 -12.79
C CYS A 19 3.88 -9.29 -12.54
N SER A 20 4.95 -8.92 -13.25
CA SER A 20 5.37 -7.53 -13.37
C SER A 20 4.91 -6.94 -14.70
N TYR A 21 4.63 -5.64 -14.68
CA TYR A 21 4.22 -4.86 -15.85
C TYR A 21 5.11 -3.64 -15.97
N GLU A 22 5.65 -3.44 -17.16
CA GLU A 22 6.36 -2.22 -17.52
C GLU A 22 5.42 -1.27 -18.25
N LEU A 23 5.27 -0.07 -17.73
CA LEU A 23 4.36 0.96 -18.20
C LEU A 23 5.18 2.11 -18.80
N VAL A 24 4.94 2.43 -20.06
CA VAL A 24 5.61 3.53 -20.77
C VAL A 24 4.58 4.55 -21.24
N PRO A 25 4.94 5.85 -21.36
CA PRO A 25 4.00 6.87 -21.81
C PRO A 25 3.55 6.61 -23.26
N THR A 26 2.25 6.73 -23.55
CA THR A 26 1.69 6.52 -24.92
C THR A 26 2.20 7.58 -25.90
N GLY A 27 2.39 8.80 -25.43
CA GLY A 27 2.86 9.94 -26.24
C GLY A 27 4.39 10.06 -26.37
N GLY A 28 5.14 9.10 -25.80
CA GLY A 28 6.60 9.23 -25.67
C GLY A 28 7.01 10.25 -24.59
N GLY A 29 8.32 10.43 -24.40
CA GLY A 29 8.87 11.33 -23.38
C GLY A 29 9.04 10.67 -22.02
N ALA A 30 9.10 11.47 -20.96
CA ALA A 30 9.30 11.03 -19.59
C ALA A 30 7.97 10.99 -18.81
N LEU A 31 7.85 10.02 -17.94
CA LEU A 31 6.82 9.98 -16.91
C LEU A 31 7.20 10.94 -15.76
N PRO A 32 6.23 11.40 -14.95
CA PRO A 32 6.54 12.19 -13.75
C PRO A 32 7.57 11.49 -12.86
N ALA A 33 8.47 12.26 -12.28
CA ALA A 33 9.42 11.75 -11.29
C ALA A 33 8.67 11.23 -10.07
N PHE A 34 9.23 10.23 -9.41
CA PHE A 34 8.69 9.67 -8.18
C PHE A 34 9.80 9.38 -7.17
N GLU A 35 9.44 9.13 -5.94
CA GLU A 35 10.34 8.73 -4.87
C GLU A 35 10.05 7.29 -4.45
N ALA A 36 11.04 6.59 -3.89
CA ALA A 36 10.86 5.24 -3.36
C ALA A 36 9.72 5.19 -2.33
N GLY A 37 8.88 4.17 -2.42
CA GLY A 37 7.65 4.03 -1.66
C GLY A 37 6.42 4.61 -2.36
N ALA A 38 6.57 5.28 -3.50
CA ALA A 38 5.44 5.80 -4.27
C ALA A 38 4.65 4.68 -4.95
N HIS A 39 3.36 4.93 -5.13
CA HIS A 39 2.41 4.09 -5.87
C HIS A 39 1.64 4.91 -6.91
N VAL A 40 0.99 4.22 -7.82
CA VAL A 40 0.03 4.79 -8.77
C VAL A 40 -1.33 4.10 -8.63
N ASP A 41 -2.40 4.88 -8.83
CA ASP A 41 -3.73 4.30 -9.06
C ASP A 41 -3.81 3.83 -10.51
N VAL A 42 -4.21 2.59 -10.74
CA VAL A 42 -4.45 2.03 -12.06
C VAL A 42 -5.93 1.88 -12.27
N HIS A 43 -6.46 2.53 -13.31
CA HIS A 43 -7.87 2.43 -13.69
C HIS A 43 -8.06 1.21 -14.59
N LEU A 44 -8.91 0.29 -14.16
CA LEU A 44 -9.19 -0.98 -14.80
C LEU A 44 -10.62 -1.01 -15.37
N PRO A 45 -10.93 -1.97 -16.26
CA PRO A 45 -12.30 -2.19 -16.73
C PRO A 45 -13.31 -2.34 -15.58
N GLY A 46 -14.55 -1.92 -15.79
CA GLY A 46 -15.60 -1.95 -14.76
C GLY A 46 -15.52 -0.85 -13.71
N LYS A 47 -14.80 0.24 -13.99
CA LYS A 47 -14.55 1.36 -13.07
C LYS A 47 -13.76 0.98 -11.81
N LEU A 48 -13.04 -0.13 -11.86
CA LEU A 48 -12.17 -0.54 -10.77
C LEU A 48 -10.92 0.34 -10.75
N VAL A 49 -10.51 0.77 -9.56
CA VAL A 49 -9.22 1.45 -9.35
C VAL A 49 -8.43 0.64 -8.33
N ARG A 50 -7.16 0.37 -8.62
CA ARG A 50 -6.26 -0.35 -7.70
C ARG A 50 -4.92 0.34 -7.63
N GLN A 51 -4.36 0.35 -6.44
CA GLN A 51 -3.05 0.91 -6.18
C GLN A 51 -1.97 -0.14 -6.35
N TYR A 52 -0.89 0.25 -7.02
CA TYR A 52 0.29 -0.59 -7.17
C TYR A 52 1.54 0.24 -6.91
N SER A 53 2.39 -0.23 -6.02
CA SER A 53 3.66 0.39 -5.70
C SER A 53 4.61 0.33 -6.88
N LEU A 54 5.33 1.41 -7.13
CA LEU A 54 6.39 1.47 -8.14
C LEU A 54 7.62 0.73 -7.63
N CYS A 55 8.12 -0.23 -8.42
CA CYS A 55 9.22 -1.10 -8.01
C CYS A 55 10.48 -0.96 -8.86
N ASN A 56 10.50 -0.05 -9.87
CA ASN A 56 11.72 0.32 -10.58
C ASN A 56 12.52 1.39 -9.81
N PRO A 57 13.81 1.58 -10.12
CA PRO A 57 14.58 2.68 -9.56
C PRO A 57 13.93 4.04 -9.85
N PRO A 58 13.77 4.94 -8.87
CA PRO A 58 13.20 6.27 -9.10
C PRO A 58 13.98 7.15 -10.09
N THR A 59 15.23 6.80 -10.38
CA THR A 59 16.05 7.46 -11.40
C THR A 59 15.60 7.16 -12.83
N GLU A 60 14.77 6.13 -13.03
CA GLU A 60 14.23 5.75 -14.33
C GLU A 60 12.88 6.46 -14.55
N ASN A 61 12.86 7.50 -15.35
CA ASN A 61 11.65 8.26 -15.67
C ASN A 61 11.05 7.92 -17.05
N HIS A 62 11.69 7.03 -17.81
CA HIS A 62 11.20 6.58 -19.12
C HIS A 62 10.12 5.49 -19.00
N ARG A 63 10.00 4.88 -17.83
CA ARG A 63 9.02 3.82 -17.52
C ARG A 63 8.66 3.80 -16.04
N TYR A 64 7.50 3.20 -15.74
CA TYR A 64 7.18 2.67 -14.40
C TYR A 64 7.14 1.15 -14.46
N GLN A 65 7.46 0.50 -13.35
CA GLN A 65 7.28 -0.93 -13.17
C GLN A 65 6.43 -1.20 -11.93
N ILE A 66 5.43 -2.04 -12.08
CA ILE A 66 4.57 -2.51 -10.99
C ILE A 66 4.59 -4.01 -10.92
N GLY A 67 4.44 -4.57 -9.70
CA GLY A 67 4.25 -6.00 -9.47
C GLY A 67 2.83 -6.27 -8.96
N VAL A 68 2.17 -7.28 -9.53
CA VAL A 68 0.78 -7.62 -9.22
C VAL A 68 0.67 -9.09 -8.82
N LEU A 69 0.28 -9.32 -7.56
CA LEU A 69 -0.10 -10.64 -7.09
C LEU A 69 -1.55 -10.91 -7.50
N ARG A 70 -1.83 -12.06 -8.12
CA ARG A 70 -3.18 -12.58 -8.34
C ARG A 70 -3.72 -13.05 -6.98
N ASP A 71 -4.50 -12.21 -6.35
CA ASP A 71 -5.07 -12.49 -5.04
C ASP A 71 -6.33 -13.34 -5.18
N ALA A 72 -6.39 -14.47 -4.46
CA ALA A 72 -7.55 -15.36 -4.44
C ALA A 72 -8.80 -14.70 -3.80
N GLY A 73 -8.59 -13.71 -2.91
CA GLY A 73 -9.64 -12.87 -2.32
C GLY A 73 -9.94 -11.60 -3.14
N SER A 74 -9.49 -11.55 -4.39
CA SER A 74 -9.61 -10.35 -5.25
C SER A 74 -11.06 -9.89 -5.40
N ARG A 75 -11.23 -8.57 -5.33
CA ARG A 75 -12.47 -7.88 -5.74
C ARG A 75 -12.41 -7.50 -7.23
N GLY A 76 -11.86 -8.40 -8.07
CA GLY A 76 -11.74 -8.28 -9.51
C GLY A 76 -10.52 -7.50 -10.02
N GLY A 77 -9.80 -6.74 -9.20
CA GLY A 77 -8.71 -5.88 -9.66
C GLY A 77 -7.46 -6.65 -10.10
N SER A 78 -6.89 -7.48 -9.23
CA SER A 78 -5.71 -8.29 -9.58
C SER A 78 -6.02 -9.35 -10.64
N GLU A 79 -7.24 -9.90 -10.64
CA GLU A 79 -7.71 -10.80 -11.70
C GLU A 79 -7.76 -10.07 -13.04
N ALA A 80 -8.34 -8.87 -13.11
CA ALA A 80 -8.40 -8.07 -14.34
C ALA A 80 -7.00 -7.76 -14.89
N MET A 81 -6.03 -7.45 -14.01
CA MET A 81 -4.63 -7.25 -14.41
C MET A 81 -4.04 -8.51 -15.05
N HIS A 82 -4.24 -9.67 -14.42
CA HIS A 82 -3.69 -10.93 -14.94
C HIS A 82 -4.37 -11.41 -16.23
N ASP A 83 -5.70 -11.30 -16.33
CA ASP A 83 -6.50 -11.96 -17.37
C ASP A 83 -6.79 -11.06 -18.58
N HIS A 84 -6.80 -9.73 -18.40
CA HIS A 84 -7.23 -8.80 -19.44
C HIS A 84 -6.19 -7.76 -19.83
N ILE A 85 -5.10 -7.63 -19.08
CA ILE A 85 -4.04 -6.65 -19.38
C ILE A 85 -2.82 -7.38 -19.91
N ASP A 86 -2.50 -7.12 -21.17
CA ASP A 86 -1.37 -7.71 -21.88
C ASP A 86 -0.47 -6.65 -22.52
N VAL A 87 0.64 -7.08 -23.09
CA VAL A 87 1.55 -6.20 -23.82
C VAL A 87 0.79 -5.47 -24.93
N GLY A 88 0.93 -4.16 -24.97
CA GLY A 88 0.20 -3.28 -25.90
C GLY A 88 -1.07 -2.67 -25.31
N SER A 89 -1.62 -3.20 -24.21
CA SER A 89 -2.77 -2.59 -23.53
C SER A 89 -2.47 -1.16 -23.11
N VAL A 90 -3.46 -0.27 -23.27
CA VAL A 90 -3.39 1.12 -22.78
C VAL A 90 -4.16 1.21 -21.48
N LEU A 91 -3.52 1.78 -20.46
CA LEU A 91 -4.07 1.99 -19.14
C LEU A 91 -4.05 3.48 -18.80
N THR A 92 -5.02 3.90 -18.01
CA THR A 92 -5.02 5.21 -17.35
C THR A 92 -4.50 5.04 -15.94
N ILE A 93 -3.51 5.83 -15.54
CA ILE A 93 -2.96 5.83 -14.20
C ILE A 93 -3.01 7.23 -13.57
N SER A 94 -2.92 7.31 -12.25
CA SER A 94 -2.68 8.59 -11.57
C SER A 94 -1.23 9.05 -11.72
N ALA A 95 -0.95 10.31 -11.40
CA ALA A 95 0.41 10.69 -11.03
C ALA A 95 0.85 9.90 -9.78
N PRO A 96 2.18 9.65 -9.59
CA PRO A 96 2.69 9.00 -8.39
C PRO A 96 2.28 9.73 -7.11
N LYS A 97 1.90 8.97 -6.10
CA LYS A 97 1.61 9.42 -4.73
C LYS A 97 2.53 8.65 -3.79
N ASN A 98 2.99 9.30 -2.72
CA ASN A 98 3.87 8.63 -1.76
C ASN A 98 3.33 8.78 -0.34
N HIS A 99 2.85 7.69 0.24
CA HIS A 99 2.42 7.57 1.64
C HIS A 99 3.39 6.70 2.46
N PHE A 100 4.47 6.23 1.84
CA PHE A 100 5.50 5.41 2.45
C PHE A 100 6.90 5.95 2.14
N PRO A 101 7.19 7.22 2.46
CA PRO A 101 8.41 7.88 2.06
C PRO A 101 9.65 7.29 2.74
N LEU A 102 10.72 7.12 1.96
CA LEU A 102 12.02 6.72 2.50
C LEU A 102 12.70 7.93 3.13
N VAL A 103 12.87 7.91 4.45
CA VAL A 103 13.55 8.97 5.21
C VAL A 103 15.07 8.74 5.24
N GLU A 104 15.84 9.80 5.40
CA GLU A 104 17.29 9.70 5.57
C GLU A 104 17.63 9.12 6.94
N ALA A 105 18.52 8.14 6.97
CA ALA A 105 18.94 7.42 8.18
C ALA A 105 20.38 6.95 8.07
N LYS A 106 21.03 6.70 9.21
CA LYS A 106 22.38 6.09 9.21
C LYS A 106 22.38 4.64 8.73
N ARG A 107 21.31 3.92 9.04
CA ARG A 107 21.09 2.53 8.59
C ARG A 107 19.60 2.31 8.33
N THR A 108 19.30 1.56 7.30
CA THR A 108 17.93 1.16 7.00
C THR A 108 17.79 -0.36 7.01
N LEU A 109 16.79 -0.87 7.72
CA LEU A 109 16.41 -2.27 7.70
C LEU A 109 15.13 -2.41 6.89
N LEU A 110 15.19 -3.16 5.79
CA LEU A 110 14.10 -3.37 4.86
C LEU A 110 13.52 -4.78 5.02
N LEU A 111 12.25 -4.89 5.37
CA LEU A 111 11.55 -6.16 5.59
C LEU A 111 10.40 -6.31 4.59
N ALA A 112 10.53 -7.25 3.67
CA ALA A 112 9.54 -7.56 2.65
C ALA A 112 8.87 -8.90 2.90
N GLY A 113 7.54 -8.96 2.86
CA GLY A 113 6.75 -10.20 2.88
C GLY A 113 6.00 -10.40 1.56
N GLY A 114 6.30 -11.45 0.79
CA GLY A 114 5.61 -11.74 -0.47
C GLY A 114 5.61 -10.56 -1.44
N ILE A 115 4.41 -10.13 -1.90
CA ILE A 115 4.27 -9.00 -2.85
C ILE A 115 4.64 -7.64 -2.23
N GLY A 116 4.74 -7.54 -0.90
CA GLY A 116 5.25 -6.33 -0.23
C GLY A 116 6.71 -5.99 -0.60
N VAL A 117 7.36 -6.85 -1.37
CA VAL A 117 8.67 -6.57 -1.98
C VAL A 117 8.63 -5.37 -2.93
N THR A 118 7.49 -5.00 -3.50
CA THR A 118 7.41 -3.95 -4.53
C THR A 118 7.88 -2.57 -4.07
N PRO A 119 7.37 -1.95 -3.00
CA PRO A 119 7.90 -0.68 -2.51
C PRO A 119 9.31 -0.83 -1.91
N ILE A 120 9.58 -1.94 -1.26
CA ILE A 120 10.87 -2.23 -0.62
C ILE A 120 11.99 -2.33 -1.65
N LEU A 121 11.72 -2.90 -2.83
CA LEU A 121 12.68 -2.98 -3.93
C LEU A 121 13.10 -1.60 -4.43
N ALA A 122 12.16 -0.67 -4.63
CA ALA A 122 12.49 0.71 -5.01
C ALA A 122 13.31 1.43 -3.92
N MET A 123 13.05 1.13 -2.64
CA MET A 123 13.86 1.64 -1.53
C MET A 123 15.28 1.07 -1.55
N ALA A 124 15.44 -0.24 -1.73
CA ALA A 124 16.75 -0.89 -1.83
C ALA A 124 17.59 -0.31 -2.97
N GLU A 125 16.99 -0.14 -4.17
CA GLU A 125 17.64 0.50 -5.32
C GLU A 125 18.08 1.94 -5.02
N THR A 126 17.23 2.70 -4.33
CA THR A 126 17.52 4.08 -3.95
C THR A 126 18.67 4.15 -2.94
N LEU A 127 18.66 3.30 -1.91
CA LEU A 127 19.72 3.26 -0.90
C LEU A 127 21.05 2.83 -1.51
N ALA A 128 21.04 1.79 -2.36
CA ALA A 128 22.23 1.32 -3.06
C ALA A 128 22.83 2.42 -3.96
N SER A 129 21.98 3.13 -4.72
CA SER A 129 22.44 4.22 -5.60
C SER A 129 23.07 5.38 -4.84
N LYS A 130 22.67 5.59 -3.58
CA LYS A 130 23.23 6.61 -2.68
C LYS A 130 24.44 6.11 -1.87
N GLY A 131 24.80 4.82 -1.97
CA GLY A 131 25.82 4.22 -1.13
C GLY A 131 25.44 4.22 0.37
N ALA A 132 24.15 4.25 0.69
CA ALA A 132 23.65 4.26 2.06
C ALA A 132 23.72 2.86 2.68
N ALA A 133 23.92 2.78 3.98
CA ALA A 133 23.95 1.51 4.69
C ALA A 133 22.54 0.94 4.86
N PHE A 134 22.28 -0.25 4.31
CA PHE A 134 21.03 -0.96 4.50
C PHE A 134 21.23 -2.47 4.44
N GLU A 135 20.21 -3.18 4.88
CA GLU A 135 20.08 -4.63 4.80
C GLU A 135 18.62 -4.95 4.47
N MET A 136 18.38 -5.89 3.57
CA MET A 136 17.04 -6.30 3.16
C MET A 136 16.80 -7.78 3.46
N HIS A 137 15.72 -8.08 4.17
CA HIS A 137 15.22 -9.42 4.39
C HIS A 137 13.92 -9.62 3.61
N TYR A 138 13.93 -10.61 2.71
CA TYR A 138 12.76 -10.92 1.89
C TYR A 138 12.22 -12.30 2.28
N CYS A 139 11.07 -12.28 2.93
CA CYS A 139 10.35 -13.46 3.39
C CYS A 139 9.28 -13.88 2.38
N ALA A 140 9.26 -15.14 1.99
CA ALA A 140 8.24 -15.73 1.14
C ALA A 140 7.91 -17.15 1.60
N ARG A 141 6.74 -17.68 1.23
CA ARG A 141 6.35 -19.06 1.58
C ARG A 141 7.30 -20.09 1.03
N SER A 142 7.80 -19.87 -0.18
CA SER A 142 8.70 -20.77 -0.90
C SER A 142 9.43 -20.00 -2.02
N PRO A 143 10.54 -20.56 -2.57
CA PRO A 143 11.31 -19.88 -3.63
C PRO A 143 10.51 -19.56 -4.90
N ASP A 144 9.48 -20.33 -5.23
CA ASP A 144 8.59 -20.12 -6.36
C ASP A 144 7.56 -18.98 -6.14
N LYS A 145 7.37 -18.54 -4.89
CA LYS A 145 6.53 -17.41 -4.50
C LYS A 145 7.32 -16.10 -4.31
N ALA A 146 8.64 -16.12 -4.46
CA ALA A 146 9.50 -14.95 -4.33
C ALA A 146 9.64 -14.23 -5.68
N ALA A 147 8.95 -13.09 -5.84
CA ALA A 147 9.05 -12.27 -7.04
C ALA A 147 10.40 -11.53 -7.09
N PHE A 148 10.81 -11.11 -8.29
CA PHE A 148 12.05 -10.37 -8.55
C PHE A 148 13.33 -11.04 -8.03
N LYS A 149 13.27 -12.35 -7.74
CA LYS A 149 14.40 -13.11 -7.17
C LYS A 149 15.66 -13.00 -8.01
N LYS A 150 15.54 -13.08 -9.34
CA LYS A 150 16.68 -12.93 -10.24
C LYS A 150 17.28 -11.53 -10.13
N ARG A 151 16.47 -10.50 -10.18
CA ARG A 151 16.92 -9.11 -10.04
C ARG A 151 17.61 -8.85 -8.71
N LEU A 152 17.05 -9.35 -7.61
CA LEU A 152 17.61 -9.17 -6.26
C LEU A 152 18.89 -10.00 -6.03
N GLY A 153 18.95 -11.24 -6.55
CA GLY A 153 20.05 -12.17 -6.30
C GLY A 153 21.22 -12.10 -7.29
N GLU A 154 21.04 -11.45 -8.46
CA GLU A 154 22.07 -11.37 -9.50
C GLU A 154 22.52 -9.92 -9.80
N SER A 155 21.98 -8.93 -9.06
CA SER A 155 22.34 -7.52 -9.23
C SER A 155 23.38 -7.06 -8.20
N HIS A 156 23.67 -5.76 -8.22
CA HIS A 156 24.46 -5.06 -7.20
C HIS A 156 23.87 -5.12 -5.79
N LEU A 157 22.63 -5.64 -5.64
CA LEU A 157 21.94 -5.81 -4.36
C LEU A 157 22.22 -7.16 -3.71
N CYS A 158 22.82 -8.13 -4.42
CA CYS A 158 22.89 -9.54 -4.01
C CYS A 158 23.51 -9.77 -2.63
N ASP A 159 24.51 -8.99 -2.25
CA ASP A 159 25.19 -9.11 -0.95
C ASP A 159 24.42 -8.43 0.21
N LEU A 160 23.37 -7.66 -0.12
CA LEU A 160 22.57 -6.88 0.83
C LEU A 160 21.16 -7.46 1.03
N VAL A 161 20.81 -8.50 0.26
CA VAL A 161 19.49 -9.13 0.28
C VAL A 161 19.56 -10.56 0.78
N HIS A 162 18.80 -10.84 1.84
CA HIS A 162 18.69 -12.15 2.47
C HIS A 162 17.30 -12.72 2.20
N PHE A 163 17.24 -13.87 1.53
CA PHE A 163 15.98 -14.57 1.27
C PHE A 163 15.66 -15.55 2.40
N HIS A 164 14.41 -15.54 2.84
CA HIS A 164 13.89 -16.44 3.86
C HIS A 164 12.64 -17.15 3.35
N TYR A 165 12.56 -18.46 3.54
CA TYR A 165 11.46 -19.27 3.03
C TYR A 165 10.84 -20.11 4.15
N ASP A 166 9.50 -20.05 4.30
CA ASP A 166 8.77 -20.86 5.28
C ASP A 166 8.89 -22.36 4.99
N SER A 167 9.00 -22.72 3.70
CA SER A 167 9.20 -24.11 3.24
C SER A 167 10.63 -24.60 3.35
N GLY A 168 11.59 -23.73 3.74
CA GLY A 168 13.00 -24.06 3.88
C GLY A 168 13.33 -24.70 5.22
N ASP A 169 14.62 -25.08 5.37
CA ASP A 169 15.15 -25.53 6.65
C ASP A 169 15.03 -24.43 7.71
N ALA A 170 14.96 -24.82 8.99
CA ALA A 170 14.84 -23.90 10.10
C ALA A 170 15.94 -22.82 10.13
N ALA A 171 17.16 -23.15 9.63
CA ALA A 171 18.27 -22.19 9.51
C ALA A 171 18.04 -21.11 8.43
N GLN A 172 17.09 -21.31 7.52
CA GLN A 172 16.73 -20.35 6.48
C GLN A 172 15.56 -19.45 6.88
N GLN A 173 14.89 -19.78 7.96
CA GLN A 173 13.84 -18.92 8.50
C GLN A 173 14.45 -17.71 9.18
N LEU A 174 13.78 -16.57 9.09
CA LEU A 174 14.22 -15.33 9.71
C LEU A 174 13.98 -15.38 11.23
N ASP A 175 15.06 -15.33 12.01
CA ASP A 175 14.95 -15.08 13.44
C ASP A 175 14.71 -13.57 13.66
N MET A 176 13.42 -13.18 13.68
CA MET A 176 13.00 -11.81 13.83
C MET A 176 13.44 -11.21 15.16
N ALA A 177 13.45 -12.00 16.23
CA ALA A 177 13.84 -11.52 17.55
C ALA A 177 15.34 -11.19 17.60
N ALA A 178 16.18 -12.04 17.00
CA ALA A 178 17.61 -11.77 16.89
C ALA A 178 17.91 -10.57 15.97
N LEU A 179 17.22 -10.48 14.83
CA LEU A 179 17.40 -9.38 13.88
C LEU A 179 17.06 -8.02 14.50
N LEU A 180 15.97 -7.94 15.26
CA LEU A 180 15.47 -6.69 15.85
C LEU A 180 16.02 -6.42 17.25
N ALA A 181 16.89 -7.28 17.78
CA ALA A 181 17.54 -7.05 19.07
C ALA A 181 18.42 -5.79 19.04
N ASN A 182 18.41 -5.04 20.12
CA ASN A 182 19.27 -3.87 20.31
C ASN A 182 19.08 -2.76 19.26
N PRO A 183 17.91 -2.11 19.20
CA PRO A 183 17.65 -1.03 18.26
C PRO A 183 18.71 0.08 18.42
N GLN A 184 19.30 0.49 17.29
CA GLN A 184 20.32 1.53 17.28
C GLN A 184 19.69 2.89 16.97
N PRO A 185 20.20 3.98 17.55
CA PRO A 185 19.80 5.31 17.14
C PRO A 185 20.01 5.52 15.63
N ASP A 186 19.11 6.26 15.00
CA ASP A 186 19.14 6.55 13.56
C ASP A 186 19.10 5.31 12.64
N THR A 187 18.59 4.17 13.14
CA THR A 187 18.23 3.01 12.31
C THR A 187 16.72 3.01 12.08
N HIS A 188 16.30 3.04 10.81
CA HIS A 188 14.89 3.00 10.44
C HIS A 188 14.52 1.64 9.85
N LEU A 189 13.39 1.10 10.28
CA LEU A 189 12.82 -0.15 9.83
C LEU A 189 11.63 0.13 8.91
N TYR A 190 11.64 -0.48 7.74
CA TYR A 190 10.54 -0.44 6.77
C TYR A 190 9.98 -1.83 6.59
N VAL A 191 8.67 -1.98 6.72
CA VAL A 191 8.00 -3.27 6.56
C VAL A 191 6.80 -3.14 5.64
N CYS A 192 6.70 -4.05 4.67
CA CYS A 192 5.53 -4.24 3.82
C CYS A 192 5.33 -5.73 3.53
N GLY A 193 4.07 -6.18 3.57
CA GLY A 193 3.73 -7.59 3.37
C GLY A 193 2.32 -7.94 3.82
N PRO A 194 2.01 -9.25 3.98
CA PRO A 194 0.76 -9.69 4.57
C PRO A 194 0.58 -9.16 5.99
N GLN A 195 -0.67 -8.89 6.38
CA GLN A 195 -0.98 -8.30 7.68
C GLN A 195 -0.32 -9.04 8.85
N GLY A 196 -0.45 -10.37 8.94
CA GLY A 196 0.16 -11.14 10.03
C GLY A 196 1.70 -11.06 10.07
N PHE A 197 2.36 -10.88 8.91
CA PHE A 197 3.79 -10.63 8.85
C PHE A 197 4.13 -9.24 9.42
N ILE A 198 3.40 -8.21 9.01
CA ILE A 198 3.59 -6.83 9.51
C ILE A 198 3.36 -6.78 11.03
N GLU A 199 2.26 -7.36 11.52
CA GLU A 199 1.94 -7.41 12.95
C GLU A 199 3.03 -8.11 13.76
N TYR A 200 3.57 -9.22 13.24
CA TYR A 200 4.67 -9.94 13.88
C TYR A 200 5.94 -9.09 13.95
N VAL A 201 6.31 -8.41 12.86
CA VAL A 201 7.47 -7.51 12.80
C VAL A 201 7.31 -6.37 13.78
N LEU A 202 6.20 -5.63 13.71
CA LEU A 202 5.95 -4.47 14.56
C LEU A 202 5.83 -4.86 16.05
N GLY A 203 5.16 -5.97 16.35
CA GLY A 203 5.05 -6.51 17.70
C GLY A 203 6.41 -6.86 18.29
N THR A 204 7.28 -7.52 17.50
CA THR A 204 8.64 -7.87 17.91
C THR A 204 9.50 -6.62 18.10
N ALA A 205 9.44 -5.66 17.16
CA ALA A 205 10.18 -4.41 17.26
C ALA A 205 9.78 -3.63 18.53
N LYS A 206 8.49 -3.50 18.78
CA LYS A 206 7.95 -2.83 19.98
C LYS A 206 8.41 -3.53 21.26
N ALA A 207 8.38 -4.87 21.31
CA ALA A 207 8.87 -5.66 22.44
C ALA A 207 10.38 -5.48 22.68
N GLN A 208 11.16 -5.22 21.63
CA GLN A 208 12.60 -4.94 21.69
C GLN A 208 12.93 -3.47 21.95
N GLY A 209 11.92 -2.60 22.13
CA GLY A 209 12.11 -1.20 22.47
C GLY A 209 12.39 -0.26 21.29
N TRP A 210 12.03 -0.65 20.06
CA TRP A 210 12.12 0.26 18.90
C TRP A 210 11.19 1.47 19.09
N PRO A 211 11.69 2.71 18.91
CA PRO A 211 10.84 3.89 18.91
C PRO A 211 9.84 3.86 17.73
N ALA A 212 8.60 4.28 17.96
CA ALA A 212 7.58 4.33 16.90
C ALA A 212 8.02 5.20 15.71
N SER A 213 8.78 6.27 15.94
CA SER A 213 9.31 7.16 14.90
C SER A 213 10.35 6.51 13.97
N GLN A 214 10.86 5.33 14.33
CA GLN A 214 11.80 4.55 13.51
C GLN A 214 11.11 3.39 12.77
N LEU A 215 9.80 3.20 12.96
CA LEU A 215 9.03 2.11 12.37
C LEU A 215 8.14 2.68 11.26
N HIS A 216 8.35 2.19 10.04
CA HIS A 216 7.59 2.60 8.86
C HIS A 216 6.88 1.39 8.27
N VAL A 217 5.60 1.53 7.97
CA VAL A 217 4.75 0.43 7.52
C VAL A 217 3.88 0.85 6.35
N GLU A 218 3.72 -0.05 5.38
CA GLU A 218 2.70 0.07 4.35
C GLU A 218 1.84 -1.19 4.33
N TYR A 219 0.51 -0.98 4.38
CA TYR A 219 -0.49 -2.04 4.28
C TYR A 219 -1.12 -2.01 2.89
N PHE A 220 -1.21 -3.17 2.23
CA PHE A 220 -1.89 -3.30 0.93
C PHE A 220 -3.37 -3.66 1.06
N SER A 221 -3.76 -4.20 2.19
CA SER A 221 -5.14 -4.52 2.54
C SER A 221 -5.37 -4.33 4.04
N ALA A 222 -6.59 -4.02 4.42
CA ALA A 222 -7.00 -4.04 5.81
C ALA A 222 -7.59 -5.41 6.18
N ALA A 223 -7.59 -5.70 7.48
CA ALA A 223 -8.36 -6.82 8.01
C ALA A 223 -9.85 -6.62 7.71
N ALA A 224 -10.57 -7.73 7.56
CA ALA A 224 -12.02 -7.66 7.48
C ALA A 224 -12.56 -6.97 8.76
N VAL A 225 -13.29 -5.89 8.56
CA VAL A 225 -13.91 -5.15 9.66
C VAL A 225 -15.09 -5.95 10.19
N ASP A 226 -15.14 -6.20 11.50
CA ASP A 226 -16.32 -6.76 12.15
C ASP A 226 -17.46 -5.73 12.07
N THR A 227 -18.50 -6.09 11.34
CA THR A 227 -19.72 -5.29 11.18
C THR A 227 -20.86 -5.73 12.11
N THR A 228 -20.59 -6.71 12.97
CA THR A 228 -21.56 -7.21 13.94
C THR A 228 -21.92 -6.12 14.94
N GLY A 229 -23.18 -5.77 15.01
CA GLY A 229 -23.65 -4.72 15.92
C GLY A 229 -23.59 -3.29 15.34
N ASP A 230 -23.25 -3.12 14.08
CA ASP A 230 -23.34 -1.82 13.41
C ASP A 230 -24.75 -1.22 13.56
N GLN A 231 -24.81 0.07 13.94
CA GLN A 231 -26.04 0.82 14.04
C GLN A 231 -26.14 1.80 12.87
N PRO A 232 -27.35 2.14 12.40
CA PRO A 232 -27.51 3.20 11.44
C PRO A 232 -27.09 4.55 12.05
N PHE A 233 -26.55 5.44 11.22
CA PHE A 233 -26.23 6.81 11.61
C PHE A 233 -26.47 7.75 10.43
N ASP A 234 -26.52 9.05 10.69
CA ASP A 234 -26.76 10.04 9.68
C ASP A 234 -25.47 10.78 9.31
N VAL A 235 -25.33 11.09 8.04
CA VAL A 235 -24.31 11.99 7.49
C VAL A 235 -25.00 13.24 6.98
N LYS A 236 -24.58 14.40 7.49
CA LYS A 236 -25.04 15.72 7.05
C LYS A 236 -23.94 16.41 6.26
N LEU A 237 -24.27 16.90 5.07
CA LEU A 237 -23.35 17.71 4.27
C LEU A 237 -23.43 19.17 4.72
N ALA A 238 -22.28 19.76 5.06
CA ALA A 238 -22.24 21.14 5.56
C ALA A 238 -22.67 22.16 4.51
N SER A 239 -22.29 21.94 3.24
CA SER A 239 -22.56 22.86 2.13
C SER A 239 -24.05 22.98 1.79
N SER A 240 -24.79 21.86 1.86
CA SER A 240 -26.20 21.81 1.42
C SER A 240 -27.21 21.60 2.55
N GLY A 241 -26.73 21.20 3.74
CA GLY A 241 -27.58 20.79 4.87
C GLY A 241 -28.33 19.49 4.66
N LYS A 242 -28.12 18.78 3.53
CA LYS A 242 -28.77 17.49 3.25
C LYS A 242 -28.27 16.42 4.21
N VAL A 243 -29.20 15.53 4.63
CA VAL A 243 -28.92 14.43 5.55
C VAL A 243 -29.19 13.12 4.84
N PHE A 244 -28.27 12.17 5.03
CA PHE A 244 -28.33 10.84 4.45
C PHE A 244 -28.12 9.79 5.55
N THR A 245 -29.05 8.84 5.66
CA THR A 245 -28.89 7.74 6.62
C THR A 245 -28.03 6.64 6.04
N VAL A 246 -26.99 6.25 6.78
CA VAL A 246 -26.07 5.16 6.44
C VAL A 246 -26.51 3.91 7.19
N PRO A 247 -27.12 2.91 6.53
CA PRO A 247 -27.58 1.69 7.18
C PRO A 247 -26.39 0.79 7.59
N PRO A 248 -26.61 -0.20 8.47
CA PRO A 248 -25.62 -1.23 8.73
C PRO A 248 -25.19 -1.95 7.46
N GLY A 249 -23.90 -2.35 7.40
CA GLY A 249 -23.34 -3.07 6.25
C GLY A 249 -23.16 -2.24 4.97
N THR A 250 -23.37 -0.92 5.03
CA THR A 250 -23.17 -0.01 3.89
C THR A 250 -22.18 1.08 4.27
N THR A 251 -21.32 1.47 3.33
CA THR A 251 -20.33 2.53 3.54
C THR A 251 -20.92 3.92 3.24
N VAL A 252 -20.35 4.95 3.85
CA VAL A 252 -20.71 6.34 3.58
C VAL A 252 -20.52 6.70 2.11
N ILE A 253 -19.43 6.26 1.50
CA ILE A 253 -19.16 6.50 0.07
C ILE A 253 -20.29 5.97 -0.80
N LYS A 254 -20.77 4.76 -0.54
CA LYS A 254 -21.84 4.16 -1.34
C LYS A 254 -23.15 4.94 -1.22
N VAL A 255 -23.54 5.28 -0.01
CA VAL A 255 -24.78 6.06 0.24
C VAL A 255 -24.71 7.42 -0.45
N LEU A 256 -23.59 8.12 -0.33
CA LEU A 256 -23.40 9.42 -0.95
C LEU A 256 -23.33 9.35 -2.48
N ALA A 257 -22.66 8.34 -3.04
CA ALA A 257 -22.60 8.13 -4.49
C ALA A 257 -23.98 7.85 -5.10
N GLU A 258 -24.84 7.05 -4.43
CA GLU A 258 -26.24 6.81 -4.83
C GLU A 258 -27.07 8.10 -4.83
N ALA A 259 -26.69 9.07 -3.99
CA ALA A 259 -27.32 10.39 -3.92
C ALA A 259 -26.68 11.44 -4.86
N GLY A 260 -25.70 11.03 -5.69
CA GLY A 260 -25.01 11.93 -6.64
C GLY A 260 -23.91 12.78 -6.00
N VAL A 261 -23.47 12.44 -4.79
CA VAL A 261 -22.34 13.10 -4.12
C VAL A 261 -21.12 12.22 -4.24
N GLU A 262 -20.15 12.67 -5.02
CA GLU A 262 -18.93 11.90 -5.30
C GLU A 262 -17.81 12.26 -4.32
N ILE A 263 -17.26 11.25 -3.65
CA ILE A 263 -16.02 11.32 -2.89
C ILE A 263 -14.98 10.50 -3.67
N PRO A 264 -13.78 11.04 -3.95
CA PRO A 264 -12.71 10.24 -4.54
C PRO A 264 -12.38 9.03 -3.66
N TYR A 265 -12.25 7.85 -4.22
CA TYR A 265 -11.83 6.65 -3.48
C TYR A 265 -11.00 5.72 -4.37
N SER A 266 -10.27 4.77 -3.77
CA SER A 266 -9.43 3.80 -4.47
C SER A 266 -9.48 2.42 -3.81
N CYS A 267 -8.87 2.21 -2.64
CA CYS A 267 -8.75 0.89 -2.01
C CYS A 267 -10.07 0.34 -1.46
N GLU A 268 -10.97 1.19 -0.99
CA GLU A 268 -12.22 0.84 -0.28
C GLU A 268 -12.00 0.05 1.03
N GLU A 269 -10.79 0.09 1.58
CA GLU A 269 -10.37 -0.68 2.76
C GLU A 269 -9.73 0.19 3.86
N GLY A 270 -9.66 1.51 3.67
CA GLY A 270 -9.08 2.39 4.70
C GLY A 270 -7.56 2.35 4.81
N VAL A 271 -6.84 1.94 3.76
CA VAL A 271 -5.37 1.89 3.78
C VAL A 271 -4.70 2.97 2.93
N CYS A 272 -5.45 3.69 2.07
CA CYS A 272 -4.85 4.56 1.07
C CYS A 272 -5.09 6.05 1.26
N GLY A 273 -6.00 6.46 2.14
CA GLY A 273 -6.34 7.85 2.40
C GLY A 273 -6.98 8.62 1.23
N THR A 274 -7.21 8.00 0.05
CA THR A 274 -7.77 8.70 -1.12
C THR A 274 -9.14 9.31 -0.84
N CYS A 275 -9.93 8.67 0.02
CA CYS A 275 -11.28 9.12 0.39
C CYS A 275 -11.31 10.01 1.64
N LEU A 276 -10.16 10.38 2.21
CA LEU A 276 -10.11 11.15 3.44
C LEU A 276 -11.03 12.37 3.37
N THR A 277 -11.93 12.48 4.31
CA THR A 277 -12.97 13.52 4.36
C THR A 277 -12.95 14.20 5.72
N ARG A 278 -13.01 15.52 5.71
CA ARG A 278 -13.03 16.32 6.93
C ARG A 278 -14.36 16.19 7.66
N VAL A 279 -14.28 16.03 8.97
CA VAL A 279 -15.43 16.02 9.90
C VAL A 279 -15.50 17.34 10.63
N ILE A 280 -16.66 18.00 10.56
CA ILE A 280 -16.92 19.28 11.22
C ILE A 280 -17.52 19.05 12.60
N GLU A 281 -18.41 18.04 12.72
CA GLU A 281 -19.10 17.71 13.96
C GLU A 281 -19.38 16.21 14.02
N GLY A 282 -19.35 15.65 15.21
CA GLY A 282 -19.55 14.25 15.50
C GLY A 282 -18.21 13.52 15.78
N VAL A 283 -18.32 12.24 16.14
CA VAL A 283 -17.17 11.41 16.48
C VAL A 283 -17.15 10.20 15.55
N PRO A 284 -16.16 10.10 14.64
CA PRO A 284 -15.99 8.96 13.80
C PRO A 284 -15.69 7.67 14.59
N ASP A 285 -16.16 6.54 14.07
CA ASP A 285 -15.72 5.21 14.45
C ASP A 285 -14.67 4.77 13.45
N HIS A 286 -13.42 5.07 13.76
CA HIS A 286 -12.27 4.79 12.90
C HIS A 286 -12.06 3.29 12.75
N ARG A 287 -12.01 2.83 11.50
CA ARG A 287 -11.77 1.43 11.11
C ARG A 287 -10.67 1.32 10.06
N ASP A 288 -10.00 2.42 9.82
CA ASP A 288 -8.88 2.52 8.90
C ASP A 288 -7.55 2.24 9.59
N MET A 289 -6.57 1.89 8.76
CA MET A 289 -5.16 1.75 9.12
C MET A 289 -4.32 2.88 8.53
N TYR A 290 -4.98 3.92 7.98
CA TYR A 290 -4.34 5.04 7.32
C TYR A 290 -3.97 6.15 8.32
N LEU A 291 -4.89 6.51 9.19
CA LEU A 291 -4.69 7.55 10.19
C LEU A 291 -3.91 7.00 11.40
N THR A 292 -2.98 7.79 11.90
CA THR A 292 -2.30 7.51 13.18
C THR A 292 -3.27 7.59 14.35
N GLU A 293 -2.90 7.02 15.49
CA GLU A 293 -3.71 7.11 16.71
C GLU A 293 -3.99 8.57 17.14
N GLU A 294 -3.02 9.48 16.91
CA GLU A 294 -3.16 10.90 17.21
C GLU A 294 -4.16 11.59 16.27
N GLU A 295 -4.09 11.29 14.97
CA GLU A 295 -5.02 11.79 13.96
C GLU A 295 -6.44 11.24 14.17
N GLN A 296 -6.58 9.97 14.53
CA GLN A 296 -7.88 9.38 14.89
C GLN A 296 -8.46 10.03 16.15
N ALA A 297 -7.64 10.34 17.14
CA ALA A 297 -8.07 11.00 18.38
C ALA A 297 -8.53 12.45 18.15
N ALA A 298 -8.02 13.12 17.12
CA ALA A 298 -8.45 14.48 16.75
C ALA A 298 -9.90 14.53 16.25
N ASN A 299 -10.43 13.45 15.68
CA ASN A 299 -11.80 13.31 15.15
C ASN A 299 -12.21 14.36 14.09
N ASP A 300 -11.24 15.03 13.46
CA ASP A 300 -11.48 16.09 12.49
C ASP A 300 -11.50 15.61 11.04
N GLN A 301 -11.20 14.33 10.82
CA GLN A 301 -11.21 13.66 9.53
C GLN A 301 -11.46 12.15 9.70
N PHE A 302 -11.91 11.49 8.63
CA PHE A 302 -12.13 10.05 8.62
C PHE A 302 -12.10 9.48 7.20
N THR A 303 -12.08 8.17 7.08
CA THR A 303 -12.12 7.44 5.81
C THR A 303 -13.51 6.85 5.56
N PRO A 304 -14.38 7.51 4.79
CA PRO A 304 -15.78 7.12 4.56
C PRO A 304 -15.97 5.79 3.82
N CYS A 305 -14.89 5.18 3.33
CA CYS A 305 -14.94 3.87 2.67
C CYS A 305 -15.06 2.69 3.64
N CYS A 306 -14.65 2.85 4.90
CA CYS A 306 -14.66 1.78 5.91
C CYS A 306 -15.11 2.24 7.29
N SER A 307 -14.83 3.49 7.67
CA SER A 307 -15.15 4.05 8.98
C SER A 307 -16.63 4.40 9.11
N ARG A 308 -17.14 4.40 10.33
CA ARG A 308 -18.52 4.68 10.67
C ARG A 308 -18.62 5.85 11.66
N SER A 309 -19.65 5.88 12.49
CA SER A 309 -19.84 6.90 13.52
C SER A 309 -20.14 6.31 14.89
N LYS A 310 -19.52 6.91 15.91
CA LYS A 310 -19.86 6.71 17.33
C LYS A 310 -21.01 7.59 17.79
N THR A 311 -21.30 8.65 17.02
CA THR A 311 -22.42 9.57 17.24
C THR A 311 -23.55 9.31 16.26
N LYS A 312 -24.76 9.81 16.56
CA LYS A 312 -25.92 9.65 15.67
C LYS A 312 -25.77 10.39 14.34
N VAL A 313 -24.98 11.44 14.31
CA VAL A 313 -24.75 12.27 13.12
C VAL A 313 -23.27 12.60 13.01
N LEU A 314 -22.74 12.55 11.78
CA LEU A 314 -21.49 13.19 11.37
C LEU A 314 -21.80 14.34 10.42
N VAL A 315 -21.24 15.52 10.67
CA VAL A 315 -21.31 16.66 9.74
C VAL A 315 -20.01 16.69 8.95
N LEU A 316 -20.09 16.54 7.63
CA LEU A 316 -18.95 16.47 6.72
C LEU A 316 -18.77 17.77 5.94
N ASP A 317 -17.52 18.15 5.72
CA ASP A 317 -17.14 19.29 4.88
C ASP A 317 -17.23 18.89 3.38
N LEU A 318 -18.48 18.73 2.94
CA LEU A 318 -18.87 18.35 1.57
C LEU A 318 -20.02 19.22 1.08
#